data_b8b0444a8663683c4964d647f181bf53
#
_entry.id   b8b0444a8663683c4964d647f181bf53
#
_cell.length_a   1.000
_cell.length_b   1.000
_cell.length_c   1.000
_cell.angle_alpha   90.00
_cell.angle_beta   90.00
_cell.angle_gamma   90.00
#
_symmetry.space_group_name_H-M   'P 1'
#
loop_
_entity.id
_entity.type
_entity.pdbx_description
1 polymer ?
#
loop_
_entity_poly.entity_id
_entity_poly.type
_entity_poly.pdbx_seq_one_letter_code
_entity_poly.pdbx_strand_id
1 'polypeptide(L)'
;MPAGDDAAEAAIRAIGEEDPAFQKGPAVRLCHYPLDRKGLNPLRDMATMHALYRLFKREKPDLLFATTIKPVIYGCMAARLARVPHIYATITGLGYAFEADTFFKKCVNRLSIGLYHCALAGAEGVFFQNRDDAELFRKVGILRRSARVLMARGTGVDIRRFAEAPLPPLPAEGCAPEEREIIFLLVGRLLEAKGLPEYAAAARELKTQYPAARFQLLGPPEQGLGSVGLDQVRRWQDEGSIEYLGETRDVRPYVAACHALVLPSWREGTPTSIMEGMSMGRAAVVTDVPGCREVVEDGVNGCICAAHDPRALAAAMRRLLDDPGLLVRMGAAGRDLACREFDAEVVAEKILADMRVPRAAG
;
A
#
# COMPACT_ATOMS: atom_id res chain seq x y z
N MET A 1 -1.44 -14.03 14.39
CA MET A 1 -2.50 -13.40 13.59
C MET A 1 -3.65 -12.95 14.49
N PRO A 2 -4.38 -11.89 14.16
CA PRO A 2 -5.64 -11.57 14.87
C PRO A 2 -6.63 -12.73 14.74
N ALA A 3 -7.34 -13.05 15.80
CA ALA A 3 -8.38 -14.07 15.78
C ALA A 3 -9.54 -13.62 14.85
N GLY A 4 -10.05 -14.52 14.00
CA GLY A 4 -11.14 -14.25 13.07
C GLY A 4 -10.71 -13.77 11.68
N ASP A 5 -9.44 -13.95 11.28
CA ASP A 5 -8.96 -13.65 9.93
C ASP A 5 -8.79 -14.96 9.12
N ASP A 6 -9.91 -15.68 8.99
CA ASP A 6 -9.94 -16.99 8.31
C ASP A 6 -9.47 -16.92 6.85
N ALA A 7 -9.72 -15.79 6.17
CA ALA A 7 -9.28 -15.59 4.80
C ALA A 7 -7.76 -15.43 4.69
N ALA A 8 -7.13 -14.71 5.61
CA ALA A 8 -5.68 -14.58 5.65
C ALA A 8 -5.00 -15.88 6.08
N GLU A 9 -5.63 -16.65 6.98
CA GLU A 9 -5.15 -17.98 7.36
C GLU A 9 -5.20 -18.95 6.18
N ALA A 10 -6.31 -18.98 5.45
CA ALA A 10 -6.45 -19.78 4.25
C ALA A 10 -5.44 -19.38 3.16
N ALA A 11 -5.19 -18.07 2.98
CA ALA A 11 -4.20 -17.59 2.03
C ALA A 11 -2.77 -18.02 2.40
N ILE A 12 -2.40 -17.95 3.69
CA ILE A 12 -1.06 -18.39 4.14
C ILE A 12 -0.90 -19.91 3.98
N ARG A 13 -1.94 -20.69 4.25
CA ARG A 13 -1.93 -22.14 4.04
C ARG A 13 -1.80 -22.47 2.56
N ALA A 14 -2.55 -21.79 1.69
CA ALA A 14 -2.48 -22.00 0.24
C ALA A 14 -1.07 -21.70 -0.33
N ILE A 15 -0.43 -20.59 0.13
CA ILE A 15 0.96 -20.28 -0.23
C ILE A 15 1.89 -21.42 0.21
N GLY A 16 1.69 -21.94 1.42
CA GLY A 16 2.50 -23.05 1.94
C GLY A 16 2.31 -24.37 1.17
N GLU A 17 1.15 -24.59 0.51
CA GLU A 17 0.87 -25.76 -0.30
C GLU A 17 1.36 -25.62 -1.75
N GLU A 18 1.34 -24.39 -2.29
CA GLU A 18 1.68 -24.11 -3.70
C GLU A 18 3.17 -23.78 -3.92
N ASP A 19 3.89 -23.30 -2.91
CA ASP A 19 5.31 -22.89 -3.05
C ASP A 19 6.27 -23.99 -2.55
N PRO A 20 7.08 -24.62 -3.46
CA PRO A 20 8.08 -25.62 -3.07
C PRO A 20 9.14 -25.11 -2.08
N ALA A 21 9.42 -23.81 -2.06
CA ALA A 21 10.34 -23.20 -1.11
C ALA A 21 9.77 -23.20 0.30
N PHE A 22 8.46 -23.05 0.45
CA PHE A 22 7.75 -23.13 1.72
C PHE A 22 7.69 -24.58 2.26
N GLN A 23 7.63 -25.57 1.38
CA GLN A 23 7.63 -26.98 1.76
C GLN A 23 8.99 -27.48 2.26
N LYS A 24 10.09 -26.83 1.84
CA LYS A 24 11.46 -27.15 2.26
C LYS A 24 11.98 -26.27 3.40
N GLY A 25 11.27 -25.19 3.72
CA GLY A 25 11.61 -24.26 4.82
C GLY A 25 11.18 -24.72 6.20
N PRO A 26 11.55 -24.01 7.27
CA PRO A 26 11.07 -24.29 8.61
C PRO A 26 9.55 -24.15 8.66
N ALA A 27 8.87 -25.08 9.36
CA ALA A 27 7.42 -25.11 9.46
C ALA A 27 6.85 -23.78 9.95
N VAL A 28 5.96 -23.15 9.15
CA VAL A 28 5.25 -21.95 9.56
C VAL A 28 4.13 -22.35 10.51
N ARG A 29 4.18 -21.79 11.74
CA ARG A 29 3.16 -22.02 12.75
C ARG A 29 2.32 -20.76 12.96
N LEU A 30 1.01 -20.85 12.73
CA LEU A 30 0.07 -19.77 12.96
C LEU A 30 -0.34 -19.72 14.44
N CYS A 31 -0.17 -18.56 15.07
CA CYS A 31 -0.59 -18.31 16.44
C CYS A 31 -1.59 -17.16 16.45
N HIS A 32 -2.77 -17.40 17.04
CA HIS A 32 -3.83 -16.41 17.14
C HIS A 32 -3.73 -15.61 18.44
N TYR A 33 -4.08 -14.33 18.37
CA TYR A 33 -4.23 -13.46 19.52
C TYR A 33 -5.39 -12.47 19.31
N PRO A 34 -6.07 -12.01 20.37
CA PRO A 34 -7.16 -11.06 20.25
C PRO A 34 -6.63 -9.69 19.80
N LEU A 35 -7.23 -9.10 18.77
CA LEU A 35 -6.89 -7.77 18.29
C LEU A 35 -8.14 -7.05 17.78
N ASP A 36 -8.47 -5.92 18.39
CA ASP A 36 -9.47 -5.00 17.88
C ASP A 36 -8.79 -4.00 16.92
N ARG A 37 -8.87 -4.25 15.60
CA ARG A 37 -8.13 -3.47 14.57
C ARG A 37 -8.53 -2.00 14.50
N LYS A 38 -9.82 -1.67 14.71
CA LYS A 38 -10.37 -0.32 14.52
C LYS A 38 -10.77 0.37 15.84
N GLY A 39 -10.89 -0.37 16.94
CA GLY A 39 -11.34 0.14 18.24
C GLY A 39 -10.28 0.94 18.98
N LEU A 40 -10.73 1.86 19.83
CA LEU A 40 -9.89 2.63 20.77
C LEU A 40 -10.17 2.23 22.23
N ASN A 41 -10.47 0.94 22.49
CA ASN A 41 -10.78 0.46 23.84
C ASN A 41 -9.49 0.03 24.58
N PRO A 42 -9.05 0.78 25.60
CA PRO A 42 -7.80 0.49 26.31
C PRO A 42 -7.76 -0.89 26.97
N LEU A 43 -8.91 -1.39 27.46
CA LEU A 43 -8.97 -2.70 28.11
C LEU A 43 -8.74 -3.83 27.11
N ARG A 44 -9.30 -3.72 25.90
CA ARG A 44 -9.04 -4.68 24.82
C ARG A 44 -7.59 -4.63 24.37
N ASP A 45 -7.02 -3.43 24.28
CA ASP A 45 -5.62 -3.22 23.89
C ASP A 45 -4.66 -3.79 24.96
N MET A 46 -4.98 -3.66 26.24
CA MET A 46 -4.24 -4.32 27.33
C MET A 46 -4.35 -5.86 27.25
N ALA A 47 -5.54 -6.38 26.93
CA ALA A 47 -5.73 -7.82 26.73
C ALA A 47 -4.89 -8.34 25.55
N THR A 48 -4.82 -7.58 24.44
CA THR A 48 -3.94 -7.86 23.29
C THR A 48 -2.48 -7.92 23.73
N MET A 49 -2.00 -6.91 24.46
CA MET A 49 -0.61 -6.85 24.93
C MET A 49 -0.29 -8.03 25.88
N HIS A 50 -1.21 -8.36 26.79
CA HIS A 50 -1.05 -9.50 27.69
C HIS A 50 -1.00 -10.84 26.94
N ALA A 51 -1.88 -11.03 25.97
CA ALA A 51 -1.90 -12.25 25.14
C ALA A 51 -0.59 -12.40 24.34
N LEU A 52 -0.07 -11.32 23.73
CA LEU A 52 1.22 -11.31 23.05
C LEU A 52 2.39 -11.59 24.00
N TYR A 53 2.37 -11.00 25.21
CA TYR A 53 3.40 -11.29 26.22
C TYR A 53 3.42 -12.79 26.60
N ARG A 54 2.25 -13.40 26.86
CA ARG A 54 2.16 -14.85 27.16
C ARG A 54 2.61 -15.70 25.97
N LEU A 55 2.25 -15.29 24.74
CA LEU A 55 2.69 -15.95 23.53
C LEU A 55 4.22 -15.95 23.44
N PHE A 56 4.88 -14.79 23.56
CA PHE A 56 6.34 -14.67 23.47
C PHE A 56 7.05 -15.41 24.61
N LYS A 57 6.47 -15.45 25.82
CA LYS A 57 7.02 -16.26 26.93
C LYS A 57 6.97 -17.77 26.65
N ARG A 58 5.93 -18.23 25.97
CA ARG A 58 5.75 -19.64 25.59
C ARG A 58 6.65 -20.03 24.43
N GLU A 59 6.64 -19.23 23.37
CA GLU A 59 7.32 -19.52 22.10
C GLU A 59 8.80 -19.17 22.14
N LYS A 60 9.23 -18.23 23.00
CA LYS A 60 10.60 -17.73 23.14
C LYS A 60 11.26 -17.39 21.80
N PRO A 61 10.65 -16.52 20.98
CA PRO A 61 11.24 -16.17 19.70
C PRO A 61 12.56 -15.42 19.90
N ASP A 62 13.51 -15.66 19.02
CA ASP A 62 14.78 -14.92 18.98
C ASP A 62 14.61 -13.52 18.37
N LEU A 63 13.63 -13.37 17.46
CA LEU A 63 13.35 -12.12 16.77
C LEU A 63 11.85 -11.85 16.67
N LEU A 64 11.46 -10.61 16.90
CA LEU A 64 10.15 -10.08 16.55
C LEU A 64 10.30 -9.07 15.37
N PHE A 65 9.52 -9.28 14.30
CA PHE A 65 9.27 -8.29 13.27
C PHE A 65 7.80 -7.89 13.30
N ALA A 66 7.52 -6.73 13.87
CA ALA A 66 6.16 -6.22 14.04
C ALA A 66 5.76 -5.30 12.88
N THR A 67 4.56 -5.49 12.34
CA THR A 67 4.03 -4.67 11.25
C THR A 67 2.64 -4.15 11.58
N THR A 68 2.27 -3.01 11.06
CA THR A 68 1.03 -2.27 11.32
C THR A 68 0.95 -1.65 12.73
N ILE A 69 0.03 -0.68 12.93
CA ILE A 69 0.02 0.23 14.09
C ILE A 69 -0.03 -0.52 15.43
N LYS A 70 -1.09 -1.30 15.67
CA LYS A 70 -1.30 -1.94 16.97
C LYS A 70 -0.32 -3.07 17.27
N PRO A 71 0.01 -3.97 16.32
CA PRO A 71 1.08 -4.95 16.49
C PRO A 71 2.45 -4.31 16.77
N VAL A 72 2.79 -3.18 16.13
CA VAL A 72 4.02 -2.46 16.45
C VAL A 72 3.98 -1.93 17.89
N ILE A 73 2.91 -1.26 18.29
CA ILE A 73 2.82 -0.68 19.63
C ILE A 73 2.83 -1.79 20.71
N TYR A 74 1.85 -2.68 20.67
CA TYR A 74 1.67 -3.67 21.73
C TYR A 74 2.61 -4.87 21.61
N GLY A 75 2.97 -5.26 20.39
CA GLY A 75 3.92 -6.34 20.14
C GLY A 75 5.34 -5.98 20.57
N CYS A 76 5.86 -4.81 20.21
CA CYS A 76 7.20 -4.39 20.65
C CYS A 76 7.28 -4.22 22.18
N MET A 77 6.23 -3.66 22.81
CA MET A 77 6.17 -3.56 24.28
C MET A 77 6.14 -4.93 24.96
N ALA A 78 5.29 -5.83 24.46
CA ALA A 78 5.18 -7.20 24.97
C ALA A 78 6.48 -8.00 24.78
N ALA A 79 7.13 -7.86 23.62
CA ALA A 79 8.41 -8.51 23.31
C ALA A 79 9.52 -8.05 24.27
N ARG A 80 9.61 -6.73 24.52
CA ARG A 80 10.57 -6.18 25.47
C ARG A 80 10.35 -6.72 26.89
N LEU A 81 9.08 -6.80 27.35
CA LEU A 81 8.73 -7.39 28.64
C LEU A 81 9.02 -8.89 28.69
N ALA A 82 8.83 -9.60 27.57
CA ALA A 82 9.15 -11.02 27.44
C ALA A 82 10.65 -11.29 27.29
N ARG A 83 11.47 -10.24 27.07
CA ARG A 83 12.92 -10.30 26.82
C ARG A 83 13.25 -11.00 25.51
N VAL A 84 12.49 -10.73 24.44
CA VAL A 84 12.84 -11.15 23.09
C VAL A 84 14.14 -10.43 22.70
N PRO A 85 15.18 -11.16 22.22
CA PRO A 85 16.50 -10.60 21.97
C PRO A 85 16.49 -9.49 20.92
N HIS A 86 15.86 -9.74 19.75
CA HIS A 86 15.87 -8.82 18.62
C HIS A 86 14.46 -8.31 18.30
N ILE A 87 14.28 -7.01 18.29
CA ILE A 87 12.96 -6.38 18.03
C ILE A 87 13.11 -5.39 16.88
N TYR A 88 12.37 -5.65 15.81
CA TYR A 88 12.23 -4.78 14.65
C TYR A 88 10.77 -4.43 14.41
N ALA A 89 10.54 -3.24 13.90
CA ALA A 89 9.20 -2.74 13.57
C ALA A 89 9.17 -2.18 12.16
N THR A 90 8.04 -2.31 11.47
CA THR A 90 7.80 -1.62 10.19
C THR A 90 6.59 -0.72 10.28
N ILE A 91 6.75 0.52 9.89
CA ILE A 91 5.71 1.54 9.80
C ILE A 91 5.22 1.56 8.36
N THR A 92 4.00 1.05 8.16
CA THR A 92 3.39 0.91 6.83
C THR A 92 2.52 2.11 6.44
N GLY A 93 2.51 3.15 7.26
CA GLY A 93 1.76 4.39 7.10
C GLY A 93 1.29 4.90 8.46
N LEU A 94 0.93 6.18 8.50
CA LEU A 94 0.64 6.86 9.77
C LEU A 94 -0.80 6.68 10.25
N GLY A 95 -1.71 6.28 9.35
CA GLY A 95 -3.13 6.16 9.65
C GLY A 95 -3.79 7.50 10.07
N TYR A 96 -5.07 7.44 10.37
CA TYR A 96 -5.89 8.60 10.75
C TYR A 96 -5.41 9.36 12.01
N ALA A 97 -4.60 8.74 12.85
CA ALA A 97 -4.14 9.33 14.10
C ALA A 97 -3.26 10.59 13.90
N PHE A 98 -2.65 10.73 12.72
CA PHE A 98 -1.77 11.87 12.40
C PHE A 98 -2.46 13.00 11.61
N GLU A 99 -3.72 12.81 11.19
CA GLU A 99 -4.56 13.85 10.54
C GLU A 99 -5.43 14.55 11.57
N ALA A 100 -4.84 15.44 12.40
CA ALA A 100 -5.48 15.98 13.59
C ALA A 100 -6.17 17.32 13.36
N ASP A 101 -7.42 17.31 12.85
CA ASP A 101 -8.23 18.52 12.64
C ASP A 101 -9.10 18.90 13.84
N THR A 102 -9.40 17.97 14.76
CA THR A 102 -10.25 18.20 15.92
C THR A 102 -9.47 18.03 17.24
N PHE A 103 -9.98 18.65 18.32
CA PHE A 103 -9.37 18.52 19.66
C PHE A 103 -9.24 17.06 20.10
N PHE A 104 -10.27 16.25 19.86
CA PHE A 104 -10.24 14.82 20.17
C PHE A 104 -9.14 14.08 19.39
N LYS A 105 -9.04 14.33 18.09
CA LYS A 105 -7.98 13.77 17.24
C LYS A 105 -6.58 14.21 17.73
N LYS A 106 -6.41 15.45 18.21
CA LYS A 106 -5.15 15.91 18.81
C LYS A 106 -4.77 15.16 20.08
N CYS A 107 -5.75 14.83 20.94
CA CYS A 107 -5.51 14.01 22.12
C CYS A 107 -5.13 12.58 21.76
N VAL A 108 -5.83 11.94 20.80
CA VAL A 108 -5.52 10.62 20.28
C VAL A 108 -4.12 10.60 19.64
N ASN A 109 -3.78 11.64 18.89
CA ASN A 109 -2.45 11.79 18.28
C ASN A 109 -1.35 11.82 19.36
N ARG A 110 -1.49 12.68 20.39
CA ARG A 110 -0.51 12.74 21.50
C ARG A 110 -0.35 11.41 22.22
N LEU A 111 -1.46 10.72 22.49
CA LEU A 111 -1.42 9.39 23.10
C LEU A 111 -0.69 8.39 22.19
N SER A 112 -1.00 8.39 20.90
CA SER A 112 -0.35 7.54 19.91
C SER A 112 1.16 7.79 19.83
N ILE A 113 1.58 9.07 19.83
CA ILE A 113 3.00 9.45 19.86
C ILE A 113 3.69 8.86 21.09
N GLY A 114 3.09 8.99 22.28
CA GLY A 114 3.64 8.43 23.52
C GLY A 114 3.74 6.91 23.50
N LEU A 115 2.69 6.23 23.00
CA LEU A 115 2.68 4.77 22.85
C LEU A 115 3.75 4.29 21.85
N TYR A 116 3.87 4.92 20.70
CA TYR A 116 4.94 4.62 19.76
C TYR A 116 6.33 4.84 20.33
N HIS A 117 6.53 5.97 21.03
CA HIS A 117 7.81 6.26 21.70
C HIS A 117 8.19 5.13 22.66
N CYS A 118 7.25 4.69 23.52
CA CYS A 118 7.49 3.60 24.46
C CYS A 118 7.75 2.26 23.75
N ALA A 119 7.00 1.97 22.69
CA ALA A 119 7.12 0.74 21.94
C ALA A 119 8.47 0.64 21.20
N LEU A 120 8.85 1.71 20.49
CA LEU A 120 10.04 1.73 19.66
C LEU A 120 11.32 2.01 20.45
N ALA A 121 11.22 2.38 21.73
CA ALA A 121 12.39 2.63 22.59
C ALA A 121 13.32 1.41 22.77
N GLY A 122 12.77 0.20 22.55
CA GLY A 122 13.52 -1.06 22.63
C GLY A 122 13.76 -1.75 21.28
N ALA A 123 13.37 -1.12 20.17
CA ALA A 123 13.58 -1.66 18.85
C ALA A 123 15.03 -1.41 18.38
N GLU A 124 15.67 -2.42 17.80
CA GLU A 124 17.00 -2.32 17.19
C GLU A 124 16.96 -1.60 15.85
N GLY A 125 15.85 -1.70 15.14
CA GLY A 125 15.62 -1.00 13.89
C GLY A 125 14.15 -0.77 13.61
N VAL A 126 13.87 0.37 12.97
CA VAL A 126 12.51 0.73 12.54
C VAL A 126 12.53 0.98 11.05
N PHE A 127 11.80 0.14 10.32
CA PHE A 127 11.62 0.26 8.88
C PHE A 127 10.51 1.25 8.58
N PHE A 128 10.75 2.09 7.59
CA PHE A 128 9.75 3.00 7.02
C PHE A 128 9.63 2.73 5.53
N GLN A 129 8.44 2.96 4.99
CA GLN A 129 8.17 2.79 3.57
C GLN A 129 8.45 4.07 2.76
N ASN A 130 8.53 5.22 3.41
CA ASN A 130 8.91 6.49 2.80
C ASN A 130 9.70 7.35 3.79
N ARG A 131 10.46 8.32 3.25
CA ARG A 131 11.32 9.20 4.04
C ARG A 131 10.54 10.21 4.88
N ASP A 132 9.41 10.69 4.35
CA ASP A 132 8.57 11.68 5.02
C ASP A 132 8.03 11.16 6.36
N ASP A 133 7.61 9.89 6.42
CA ASP A 133 7.14 9.26 7.66
C ASP A 133 8.27 9.11 8.68
N ALA A 134 9.48 8.75 8.23
CA ALA A 134 10.65 8.64 9.09
C ALA A 134 11.04 10.01 9.68
N GLU A 135 11.02 11.06 8.86
CA GLU A 135 11.29 12.44 9.30
C GLU A 135 10.23 12.94 10.26
N LEU A 136 8.95 12.68 9.99
CA LEU A 136 7.86 13.02 10.88
C LEU A 136 8.03 12.35 12.25
N PHE A 137 8.33 11.06 12.30
CA PHE A 137 8.56 10.34 13.55
C PHE A 137 9.75 10.90 14.36
N ARG A 138 10.80 11.36 13.67
CA ARG A 138 11.90 12.10 14.32
C ARG A 138 11.45 13.45 14.83
N LYS A 139 10.74 14.23 14.02
CA LYS A 139 10.27 15.60 14.36
C LYS A 139 9.33 15.61 15.55
N VAL A 140 8.41 14.64 15.65
CA VAL A 140 7.47 14.56 16.78
C VAL A 140 8.05 13.83 18.00
N GLY A 141 9.31 13.39 17.96
CA GLY A 141 10.01 12.80 19.11
C GLY A 141 9.63 11.34 19.40
N ILE A 142 9.04 10.62 18.43
CA ILE A 142 8.78 9.19 18.57
C ILE A 142 10.08 8.40 18.55
N LEU A 143 10.97 8.73 17.61
CA LEU A 143 12.27 8.08 17.48
C LEU A 143 13.33 8.80 18.31
N ARG A 144 14.12 8.03 19.04
CA ARG A 144 15.34 8.53 19.68
C ARG A 144 16.36 8.93 18.60
N ARG A 145 17.27 9.88 18.92
CA ARG A 145 18.34 10.27 17.96
C ARG A 145 19.23 9.10 17.54
N SER A 146 19.42 8.13 18.44
CA SER A 146 20.20 6.90 18.18
C SER A 146 19.41 5.78 17.51
N ALA A 147 18.10 5.95 17.25
CA ALA A 147 17.29 4.91 16.63
C ALA A 147 17.76 4.63 15.21
N ARG A 148 17.96 3.35 14.90
CA ARG A 148 18.33 2.89 13.55
C ARG A 148 17.09 2.93 12.66
N VAL A 149 17.07 3.87 11.73
CA VAL A 149 16.02 4.01 10.71
C VAL A 149 16.46 3.27 9.46
N LEU A 150 15.59 2.39 8.98
CA LEU A 150 15.79 1.54 7.82
C LEU A 150 14.68 1.84 6.80
N MET A 151 14.97 1.64 5.53
CA MET A 151 13.98 1.86 4.47
C MET A 151 13.57 0.53 3.85
N ALA A 152 12.25 0.31 3.74
CA ALA A 152 11.68 -0.84 3.06
C ALA A 152 10.80 -0.37 1.90
N ARG A 153 10.90 -1.03 0.75
CA ARG A 153 10.05 -0.78 -0.42
C ARG A 153 8.69 -1.49 -0.29
N GLY A 154 7.96 -1.22 0.81
CA GLY A 154 6.72 -1.93 1.12
C GLY A 154 6.96 -3.40 1.44
N THR A 155 6.04 -4.25 0.99
CA THR A 155 6.15 -5.72 1.05
C THR A 155 6.67 -6.32 -0.25
N GLY A 156 6.93 -5.46 -1.24
CA GLY A 156 7.21 -5.90 -2.60
C GLY A 156 5.97 -6.40 -3.34
N VAL A 157 6.17 -6.86 -4.55
CA VAL A 157 5.18 -7.50 -5.42
C VAL A 157 5.75 -8.83 -5.93
N ASP A 158 4.92 -9.85 -5.96
CA ASP A 158 5.29 -11.13 -6.60
C ASP A 158 5.26 -10.95 -8.13
N ILE A 159 6.44 -10.72 -8.71
CA ILE A 159 6.59 -10.45 -10.15
C ILE A 159 6.28 -11.66 -11.04
N ARG A 160 6.22 -12.88 -10.48
CA ARG A 160 5.81 -14.10 -11.20
C ARG A 160 4.29 -14.18 -11.25
N ARG A 161 3.63 -13.88 -10.15
CA ARG A 161 2.16 -13.80 -10.07
C ARG A 161 1.60 -12.63 -10.87
N PHE A 162 2.27 -11.46 -10.80
CA PHE A 162 1.98 -10.27 -11.59
C PHE A 162 2.93 -10.18 -12.78
N ALA A 163 2.99 -11.26 -13.55
CA ALA A 163 3.83 -11.35 -14.74
C ALA A 163 3.44 -10.28 -15.77
N GLU A 164 4.42 -9.88 -16.58
CA GLU A 164 4.19 -8.96 -17.68
C GLU A 164 3.04 -9.46 -18.57
N ALA A 165 2.17 -8.54 -18.95
CA ALA A 165 1.05 -8.82 -19.84
C ALA A 165 1.07 -7.83 -21.03
N PRO A 166 0.73 -8.28 -22.25
CA PRO A 166 0.62 -7.38 -23.39
C PRO A 166 -0.27 -6.18 -23.07
N LEU A 167 0.08 -5.00 -23.57
CA LEU A 167 -0.83 -3.86 -23.53
C LEU A 167 -2.05 -4.15 -24.42
N PRO A 168 -3.25 -3.68 -24.03
CA PRO A 168 -4.37 -3.63 -24.96
C PRO A 168 -4.00 -2.87 -26.22
N PRO A 169 -4.74 -3.06 -27.35
CA PRO A 169 -4.47 -2.34 -28.59
C PRO A 169 -4.45 -0.82 -28.36
N LEU A 170 -3.39 -0.17 -28.80
CA LEU A 170 -3.29 1.28 -28.72
C LEU A 170 -4.05 1.93 -29.88
N PRO A 171 -4.56 3.18 -29.69
CA PRO A 171 -5.12 3.96 -30.78
C PRO A 171 -4.14 4.06 -31.95
N ALA A 172 -4.66 4.02 -33.18
CA ALA A 172 -3.84 4.17 -34.39
C ALA A 172 -3.13 5.53 -34.41
N GLU A 173 -1.94 5.58 -35.04
CA GLU A 173 -1.23 6.84 -35.22
C GLU A 173 -2.10 7.81 -36.04
N GLY A 174 -2.24 9.04 -35.55
CA GLY A 174 -3.11 10.06 -36.18
C GLY A 174 -4.61 9.91 -35.85
N CYS A 175 -5.00 8.94 -35.02
CA CYS A 175 -6.37 8.79 -34.54
C CYS A 175 -6.84 10.08 -33.84
N ALA A 176 -8.07 10.50 -34.17
CA ALA A 176 -8.67 11.69 -33.58
C ALA A 176 -8.85 11.51 -32.06
N PRO A 177 -8.76 12.60 -31.28
CA PRO A 177 -8.92 12.52 -29.81
C PRO A 177 -10.20 11.79 -29.37
N GLU A 178 -11.29 12.00 -30.14
CA GLU A 178 -12.61 11.43 -29.85
C GLU A 178 -12.66 9.90 -29.98
N GLU A 179 -11.75 9.32 -30.76
CA GLU A 179 -11.68 7.87 -31.04
C GLU A 179 -10.64 7.16 -30.18
N ARG A 180 -9.87 7.88 -29.35
CA ARG A 180 -8.79 7.30 -28.54
C ARG A 180 -9.35 6.51 -27.36
N GLU A 181 -9.46 5.21 -27.53
CA GLU A 181 -9.83 4.29 -26.45
C GLU A 181 -8.60 3.96 -25.59
N ILE A 182 -8.40 4.69 -24.51
CA ILE A 182 -7.43 4.39 -23.48
C ILE A 182 -8.15 4.12 -22.17
N ILE A 183 -7.79 3.01 -21.51
CA ILE A 183 -8.42 2.54 -20.30
C ILE A 183 -7.51 2.88 -19.11
N PHE A 184 -7.98 3.75 -18.23
CA PHE A 184 -7.39 4.06 -16.95
C PHE A 184 -8.07 3.25 -15.86
N LEU A 185 -7.31 2.64 -14.95
CA LEU A 185 -7.84 1.83 -13.86
C LEU A 185 -7.35 2.33 -12.51
N LEU A 186 -8.27 2.62 -11.60
CA LEU A 186 -7.99 2.85 -10.18
C LEU A 186 -8.35 1.58 -9.40
N VAL A 187 -7.36 1.01 -8.70
CA VAL A 187 -7.56 -0.14 -7.81
C VAL A 187 -7.37 0.30 -6.37
N GLY A 188 -8.45 0.23 -5.57
CA GLY A 188 -8.40 0.61 -4.17
C GLY A 188 -9.75 0.56 -3.48
N ARG A 189 -9.75 0.57 -2.15
CA ARG A 189 -10.97 0.67 -1.35
C ARG A 189 -11.70 1.98 -1.64
N LEU A 190 -13.03 1.98 -1.52
CA LEU A 190 -13.84 3.18 -1.77
C LEU A 190 -13.70 4.20 -0.63
N LEU A 191 -12.56 4.90 -0.63
CA LEU A 191 -12.19 5.93 0.36
C LEU A 191 -11.87 7.25 -0.35
N GLU A 192 -12.28 8.38 0.24
CA GLU A 192 -11.90 9.72 -0.23
C GLU A 192 -10.38 9.90 -0.28
N ALA A 193 -9.68 9.37 0.73
CA ALA A 193 -8.22 9.43 0.80
C ALA A 193 -7.50 8.72 -0.37
N LYS A 194 -8.21 7.90 -1.16
CA LYS A 194 -7.72 7.33 -2.42
C LYS A 194 -7.90 8.28 -3.62
N GLY A 195 -8.46 9.48 -3.40
CA GLY A 195 -8.66 10.48 -4.44
C GLY A 195 -9.78 10.14 -5.43
N LEU A 196 -10.78 9.36 -4.98
CA LEU A 196 -11.89 8.97 -5.86
C LEU A 196 -12.69 10.17 -6.38
N PRO A 197 -13.00 11.20 -5.55
CA PRO A 197 -13.68 12.40 -6.04
C PRO A 197 -12.85 13.14 -7.10
N GLU A 198 -11.54 13.24 -6.90
CA GLU A 198 -10.61 13.86 -7.85
C GLU A 198 -10.56 13.06 -9.17
N TYR A 199 -10.54 11.74 -9.06
CA TYR A 199 -10.55 10.86 -10.24
C TYR A 199 -11.85 11.00 -11.06
N ALA A 200 -13.00 11.00 -10.39
CA ALA A 200 -14.28 11.19 -11.07
C ALA A 200 -14.39 12.58 -11.73
N ALA A 201 -13.90 13.63 -11.06
CA ALA A 201 -13.91 14.98 -11.61
C ALA A 201 -12.97 15.12 -12.82
N ALA A 202 -11.77 14.54 -12.74
CA ALA A 202 -10.82 14.52 -13.85
C ALA A 202 -11.34 13.70 -15.04
N ALA A 203 -11.96 12.55 -14.78
CA ALA A 203 -12.59 11.73 -15.81
C ALA A 203 -13.72 12.49 -16.55
N ARG A 204 -14.57 13.20 -15.80
CA ARG A 204 -15.63 14.04 -16.39
C ARG A 204 -15.06 15.12 -17.30
N GLU A 205 -13.99 15.79 -16.90
CA GLU A 205 -13.30 16.79 -17.73
C GLU A 205 -12.75 16.16 -19.01
N LEU A 206 -12.04 15.02 -18.90
CA LEU A 206 -11.41 14.38 -20.06
C LEU A 206 -12.43 13.79 -21.03
N LYS A 207 -13.57 13.28 -20.57
CA LYS A 207 -14.64 12.76 -21.43
C LYS A 207 -15.20 13.80 -22.42
N THR A 208 -15.05 15.09 -22.17
CA THR A 208 -15.47 16.15 -23.10
C THR A 208 -14.63 16.18 -24.38
N GLN A 209 -13.36 15.80 -24.30
CA GLN A 209 -12.41 15.80 -25.41
C GLN A 209 -12.08 14.38 -25.89
N TYR A 210 -12.12 13.40 -24.98
CA TYR A 210 -11.79 12.00 -25.24
C TYR A 210 -12.97 11.09 -24.82
N PRO A 211 -14.13 11.14 -25.52
CA PRO A 211 -15.33 10.38 -25.11
C PRO A 211 -15.11 8.87 -25.15
N ALA A 212 -14.19 8.35 -25.99
CA ALA A 212 -13.86 6.93 -26.04
C ALA A 212 -12.95 6.48 -24.88
N ALA A 213 -12.27 7.40 -24.18
CA ALA A 213 -11.44 7.03 -23.02
C ALA A 213 -12.30 6.47 -21.90
N ARG A 214 -11.81 5.44 -21.19
CA ARG A 214 -12.53 4.74 -20.13
C ARG A 214 -11.82 4.90 -18.79
N PHE A 215 -12.60 5.22 -17.77
CA PHE A 215 -12.12 5.47 -16.41
C PHE A 215 -12.75 4.46 -15.46
N GLN A 216 -11.99 3.45 -15.09
CA GLN A 216 -12.44 2.29 -14.33
C GLN A 216 -12.06 2.39 -12.86
N LEU A 217 -12.96 1.95 -11.99
CA LEU A 217 -12.78 1.88 -10.56
C LEU A 217 -13.05 0.46 -10.07
N LEU A 218 -12.06 -0.15 -9.42
CA LEU A 218 -12.13 -1.51 -8.89
C LEU A 218 -11.77 -1.51 -7.40
N GLY A 219 -12.65 -2.04 -6.57
CA GLY A 219 -12.35 -2.25 -5.16
C GLY A 219 -13.57 -2.30 -4.26
N PRO A 220 -13.40 -2.83 -3.05
CA PRO A 220 -14.50 -3.03 -2.12
C PRO A 220 -15.01 -1.72 -1.53
N PRO A 221 -16.31 -1.63 -1.23
CA PRO A 221 -16.86 -0.55 -0.41
C PRO A 221 -16.25 -0.59 0.99
N GLU A 222 -16.06 0.56 1.59
CA GLU A 222 -15.58 0.69 2.97
C GLU A 222 -16.66 1.38 3.82
N GLN A 223 -16.66 1.13 5.13
CA GLN A 223 -17.56 1.77 6.08
C GLN A 223 -16.80 2.68 7.04
N GLY A 224 -17.41 3.79 7.42
CA GLY A 224 -16.86 4.72 8.39
C GLY A 224 -16.45 6.06 7.78
N LEU A 225 -15.68 6.84 8.55
CA LEU A 225 -15.24 8.18 8.15
C LEU A 225 -14.36 8.13 6.90
N GLY A 226 -14.63 9.02 5.96
CA GLY A 226 -13.90 9.12 4.70
C GLY A 226 -14.22 8.03 3.70
N SER A 227 -15.29 7.23 3.90
CA SER A 227 -15.76 6.27 2.90
C SER A 227 -16.57 6.98 1.81
N VAL A 228 -16.37 6.57 0.56
CA VAL A 228 -17.22 6.95 -0.56
C VAL A 228 -18.34 5.91 -0.67
N GLY A 229 -19.59 6.37 -0.46
CA GLY A 229 -20.76 5.50 -0.52
C GLY A 229 -21.05 5.02 -1.95
N LEU A 230 -21.63 3.81 -2.06
CA LEU A 230 -22.02 3.24 -3.36
C LEU A 230 -22.99 4.13 -4.13
N ASP A 231 -23.84 4.91 -3.45
CA ASP A 231 -24.74 5.85 -4.13
C ASP A 231 -23.99 6.98 -4.83
N GLN A 232 -22.85 7.41 -4.26
CA GLN A 232 -21.97 8.37 -4.94
C GLN A 232 -21.30 7.74 -6.16
N VAL A 233 -20.85 6.50 -6.03
CA VAL A 233 -20.23 5.76 -7.15
C VAL A 233 -21.26 5.53 -8.27
N ARG A 234 -22.49 5.17 -7.94
CA ARG A 234 -23.59 5.04 -8.92
C ARG A 234 -23.87 6.35 -9.66
N ARG A 235 -23.88 7.49 -8.96
CA ARG A 235 -24.02 8.80 -9.62
C ARG A 235 -22.91 9.03 -10.65
N TRP A 236 -21.65 8.72 -10.34
CA TRP A 236 -20.56 8.83 -11.30
C TRP A 236 -20.71 7.89 -12.50
N GLN A 237 -21.29 6.70 -12.31
CA GLN A 237 -21.61 5.79 -13.41
C GLN A 237 -22.74 6.33 -14.29
N ASP A 238 -23.82 6.82 -13.67
CA ASP A 238 -24.97 7.38 -14.37
C ASP A 238 -24.60 8.63 -15.19
N GLU A 239 -23.63 9.41 -14.69
CA GLU A 239 -23.01 10.54 -15.40
C GLU A 239 -22.06 10.10 -16.52
N GLY A 240 -21.71 8.82 -16.60
CA GLY A 240 -20.77 8.27 -17.58
C GLY A 240 -19.29 8.64 -17.30
N SER A 241 -18.97 9.19 -16.12
CA SER A 241 -17.59 9.56 -15.79
C SER A 241 -16.74 8.38 -15.31
N ILE A 242 -17.30 7.43 -14.58
CA ILE A 242 -16.60 6.26 -14.02
C ILE A 242 -17.34 4.98 -14.37
N GLU A 243 -16.58 3.91 -14.64
CA GLU A 243 -17.06 2.54 -14.75
C GLU A 243 -16.68 1.78 -13.47
N TYR A 244 -17.62 1.54 -12.57
CA TYR A 244 -17.35 0.76 -11.35
C TYR A 244 -17.44 -0.74 -11.64
N LEU A 245 -16.34 -1.45 -11.40
CA LEU A 245 -16.19 -2.88 -11.70
C LEU A 245 -16.47 -3.79 -10.51
N GLY A 246 -16.88 -3.20 -9.36
CA GLY A 246 -17.10 -3.96 -8.13
C GLY A 246 -15.81 -4.30 -7.39
N GLU A 247 -15.81 -5.43 -6.68
CA GLU A 247 -14.66 -5.96 -5.96
C GLU A 247 -14.23 -7.32 -6.50
N THR A 248 -12.97 -7.65 -6.36
CA THR A 248 -12.42 -8.94 -6.75
C THR A 248 -11.33 -9.41 -5.80
N ARG A 249 -11.09 -10.72 -5.77
CA ARG A 249 -9.92 -11.32 -5.11
C ARG A 249 -8.70 -11.38 -6.03
N ASP A 250 -8.88 -11.24 -7.33
CA ASP A 250 -7.82 -11.25 -8.33
C ASP A 250 -7.93 -10.02 -9.24
N VAL A 251 -7.03 -9.08 -9.07
CA VAL A 251 -7.00 -7.83 -9.86
C VAL A 251 -6.31 -8.00 -11.21
N ARG A 252 -5.55 -9.09 -11.41
CA ARG A 252 -4.71 -9.29 -12.61
C ARG A 252 -5.45 -9.20 -13.94
N PRO A 253 -6.65 -9.79 -14.11
CA PRO A 253 -7.39 -9.65 -15.37
C PRO A 253 -7.74 -8.19 -15.70
N TYR A 254 -8.06 -7.40 -14.69
CA TYR A 254 -8.41 -5.98 -14.85
C TYR A 254 -7.17 -5.13 -15.15
N VAL A 255 -6.06 -5.41 -14.47
CA VAL A 255 -4.77 -4.75 -14.74
C VAL A 255 -4.26 -5.13 -16.14
N ALA A 256 -4.42 -6.37 -16.57
CA ALA A 256 -4.08 -6.78 -17.94
C ALA A 256 -4.92 -6.07 -19.00
N ALA A 257 -6.17 -5.75 -18.69
CA ALA A 257 -7.12 -5.11 -19.60
C ALA A 257 -7.02 -3.58 -19.61
N CYS A 258 -6.23 -2.93 -18.74
CA CYS A 258 -6.05 -1.48 -18.73
C CYS A 258 -4.73 -1.06 -19.39
N HIS A 259 -4.64 0.23 -19.73
CA HIS A 259 -3.43 0.85 -20.29
C HIS A 259 -2.56 1.50 -19.24
N ALA A 260 -3.18 2.12 -18.23
CA ALA A 260 -2.47 2.79 -17.13
C ALA A 260 -3.24 2.64 -15.80
N LEU A 261 -2.48 2.56 -14.70
CA LEU A 261 -3.05 2.67 -13.36
C LEU A 261 -3.08 4.13 -12.92
N VAL A 262 -4.14 4.50 -12.20
CA VAL A 262 -4.28 5.84 -11.62
C VAL A 262 -4.49 5.72 -10.13
N LEU A 263 -3.69 6.45 -9.34
CA LEU A 263 -3.83 6.46 -7.89
C LEU A 263 -3.63 7.90 -7.36
N PRO A 264 -4.69 8.71 -7.32
CA PRO A 264 -4.63 10.10 -6.88
C PRO A 264 -4.77 10.23 -5.36
N SER A 265 -4.15 9.32 -4.62
CA SER A 265 -4.23 9.25 -3.16
C SER A 265 -3.67 10.50 -2.50
N TRP A 266 -4.20 10.80 -1.32
CA TRP A 266 -3.73 11.89 -0.47
C TRP A 266 -2.49 11.52 0.33
N ARG A 267 -2.28 10.23 0.58
CA ARG A 267 -1.10 9.66 1.25
C ARG A 267 -1.07 8.14 1.08
N GLU A 268 0.14 7.59 0.93
CA GLU A 268 0.38 6.14 0.90
C GLU A 268 1.58 5.76 1.78
N GLY A 269 1.66 4.50 2.13
CA GLY A 269 2.92 3.89 2.58
C GLY A 269 3.79 3.58 1.37
N THR A 270 3.54 2.42 0.77
CA THR A 270 3.99 2.06 -0.59
C THR A 270 2.78 1.52 -1.34
N PRO A 271 2.39 2.13 -2.48
CA PRO A 271 1.16 1.79 -3.18
C PRO A 271 1.28 0.45 -3.91
N THR A 272 0.79 -0.63 -3.28
CA THR A 272 0.87 -1.99 -3.82
C THR A 272 0.22 -2.11 -5.20
N SER A 273 -0.95 -1.50 -5.42
CA SER A 273 -1.63 -1.55 -6.71
C SER A 273 -0.80 -0.94 -7.86
N ILE A 274 -0.03 0.12 -7.57
CA ILE A 274 0.87 0.71 -8.58
C ILE A 274 2.04 -0.24 -8.87
N MET A 275 2.66 -0.83 -7.84
CA MET A 275 3.74 -1.81 -8.03
C MET A 275 3.25 -3.06 -8.81
N GLU A 276 2.03 -3.53 -8.53
CA GLU A 276 1.38 -4.63 -9.26
C GLU A 276 1.18 -4.26 -10.74
N GLY A 277 0.70 -3.04 -11.02
CA GLY A 277 0.55 -2.54 -12.39
C GLY A 277 1.89 -2.40 -13.12
N MET A 278 2.88 -1.81 -12.48
CA MET A 278 4.24 -1.69 -13.01
C MET A 278 4.83 -3.08 -13.31
N SER A 279 4.65 -4.04 -12.41
CA SER A 279 5.07 -5.43 -12.61
C SER A 279 4.43 -6.06 -13.85
N MET A 280 3.21 -5.66 -14.21
CA MET A 280 2.52 -6.12 -15.42
C MET A 280 2.78 -5.23 -16.66
N GLY A 281 3.71 -4.27 -16.58
CA GLY A 281 4.07 -3.39 -17.69
C GLY A 281 3.09 -2.24 -17.92
N ARG A 282 2.38 -1.77 -16.90
CA ARG A 282 1.45 -0.63 -16.99
C ARG A 282 2.09 0.66 -16.54
N ALA A 283 1.86 1.74 -17.28
CA ALA A 283 2.20 3.09 -16.86
C ALA A 283 1.40 3.50 -15.62
N ALA A 284 1.91 4.44 -14.83
CA ALA A 284 1.24 4.93 -13.63
C ALA A 284 0.95 6.42 -13.70
N VAL A 285 -0.19 6.86 -13.16
CA VAL A 285 -0.49 8.26 -12.88
C VAL A 285 -0.77 8.37 -11.38
N VAL A 286 0.04 9.15 -10.67
CA VAL A 286 -0.05 9.26 -9.20
C VAL A 286 0.06 10.71 -8.75
N THR A 287 -0.33 10.97 -7.52
CA THR A 287 -0.12 12.26 -6.85
C THR A 287 1.27 12.37 -6.24
N ASP A 288 1.78 13.60 -6.13
CA ASP A 288 3.03 13.96 -5.45
C ASP A 288 2.87 13.89 -3.93
N VAL A 289 2.74 12.68 -3.41
CA VAL A 289 2.57 12.42 -1.97
C VAL A 289 3.56 11.35 -1.50
N PRO A 290 3.83 11.29 -0.17
CA PRO A 290 4.62 10.20 0.41
C PRO A 290 4.10 8.83 -0.05
N GLY A 291 5.03 7.93 -0.36
CA GLY A 291 4.73 6.61 -0.90
C GLY A 291 4.58 6.58 -2.42
N CYS A 292 3.81 7.47 -3.03
CA CYS A 292 3.66 7.53 -4.49
C CYS A 292 4.97 7.94 -5.18
N ARG A 293 5.62 9.00 -4.71
CA ARG A 293 6.91 9.47 -5.23
C ARG A 293 8.09 8.52 -4.98
N GLU A 294 7.87 7.50 -4.13
CA GLU A 294 8.88 6.47 -3.87
C GLU A 294 8.87 5.37 -4.94
N VAL A 295 7.78 5.26 -5.70
CA VAL A 295 7.61 4.21 -6.72
C VAL A 295 7.48 4.76 -8.14
N VAL A 296 7.08 6.03 -8.30
CA VAL A 296 6.93 6.67 -9.62
C VAL A 296 7.89 7.83 -9.74
N GLU A 297 8.59 7.89 -10.87
CA GLU A 297 9.43 8.99 -11.31
C GLU A 297 8.75 9.63 -12.53
N ASP A 298 8.44 10.96 -12.43
CA ASP A 298 7.69 11.68 -13.47
C ASP A 298 8.42 11.66 -14.81
N GLY A 299 7.70 11.30 -15.84
CA GLY A 299 8.22 11.20 -17.21
C GLY A 299 9.01 9.94 -17.51
N VAL A 300 9.35 9.11 -16.50
CA VAL A 300 10.13 7.87 -16.66
C VAL A 300 9.23 6.65 -16.68
N ASN A 301 8.59 6.33 -15.55
CA ASN A 301 7.70 5.18 -15.40
C ASN A 301 6.25 5.56 -15.11
N GLY A 302 5.94 6.86 -15.17
CA GLY A 302 4.60 7.39 -14.97
C GLY A 302 4.54 8.90 -14.98
N CYS A 303 3.38 9.43 -14.58
CA CYS A 303 3.13 10.86 -14.43
C CYS A 303 2.81 11.17 -12.97
N ILE A 304 3.39 12.25 -12.44
CA ILE A 304 3.12 12.75 -11.09
C ILE A 304 2.36 14.08 -11.20
N CYS A 305 1.32 14.26 -10.38
CA CYS A 305 0.52 15.49 -10.33
C CYS A 305 0.31 15.95 -8.89
N ALA A 306 -0.14 17.21 -8.71
CA ALA A 306 -0.48 17.73 -7.40
C ALA A 306 -1.65 16.96 -6.77
N ALA A 307 -1.56 16.71 -5.46
CA ALA A 307 -2.65 16.10 -4.71
C ALA A 307 -3.82 17.09 -4.52
N HIS A 308 -5.04 16.56 -4.34
CA HIS A 308 -6.27 17.34 -4.17
C HIS A 308 -6.59 18.29 -5.35
N ASP A 309 -6.01 18.04 -6.52
CA ASP A 309 -6.22 18.85 -7.71
C ASP A 309 -6.71 17.98 -8.89
N PRO A 310 -8.03 17.92 -9.13
CA PRO A 310 -8.59 17.17 -10.24
C PRO A 310 -8.10 17.65 -11.62
N ARG A 311 -7.78 18.94 -11.78
CA ARG A 311 -7.28 19.48 -13.04
C ARG A 311 -5.85 19.05 -13.30
N ALA A 312 -4.99 19.07 -12.28
CA ALA A 312 -3.64 18.53 -12.39
C ALA A 312 -3.65 17.03 -12.72
N LEU A 313 -4.58 16.27 -12.13
CA LEU A 313 -4.78 14.85 -12.44
C LEU A 313 -5.24 14.65 -13.88
N ALA A 314 -6.23 15.45 -14.35
CA ALA A 314 -6.68 15.42 -15.73
C ALA A 314 -5.53 15.74 -16.70
N ALA A 315 -4.71 16.75 -16.39
CA ALA A 315 -3.55 17.12 -17.21
C ALA A 315 -2.51 15.98 -17.28
N ALA A 316 -2.25 15.27 -16.16
CA ALA A 316 -1.34 14.13 -16.15
C ALA A 316 -1.87 12.95 -16.98
N MET A 317 -3.16 12.61 -16.88
CA MET A 317 -3.78 11.58 -17.72
C MET A 317 -3.85 12.00 -19.19
N ARG A 318 -4.08 13.28 -19.48
CA ARG A 318 -4.09 13.81 -20.85
C ARG A 318 -2.76 13.60 -21.57
N ARG A 319 -1.62 13.68 -20.88
CA ARG A 319 -0.30 13.36 -21.48
C ARG A 319 -0.28 11.96 -22.12
N LEU A 320 -0.92 10.98 -21.49
CA LEU A 320 -1.00 9.60 -22.00
C LEU A 320 -2.04 9.46 -23.11
N LEU A 321 -3.10 10.28 -23.09
CA LEU A 321 -4.10 10.36 -24.16
C LEU A 321 -3.53 11.02 -25.41
N ASP A 322 -2.71 12.07 -25.24
CA ASP A 322 -2.10 12.80 -26.36
C ASP A 322 -0.95 12.04 -27.03
N ASP A 323 -0.12 11.34 -26.23
CA ASP A 323 0.97 10.48 -26.70
C ASP A 323 0.81 9.05 -26.15
N PRO A 324 0.03 8.18 -26.82
CA PRO A 324 -0.10 6.77 -26.39
C PRO A 324 1.22 5.99 -26.38
N GLY A 325 2.25 6.46 -27.10
CA GLY A 325 3.59 5.88 -27.05
C GLY A 325 4.24 5.99 -25.67
N LEU A 326 3.82 6.94 -24.83
CA LEU A 326 4.25 7.03 -23.43
C LEU A 326 3.82 5.79 -22.63
N LEU A 327 2.66 5.22 -22.92
CA LEU A 327 2.18 4.00 -22.22
C LEU A 327 3.16 2.84 -22.36
N VAL A 328 3.72 2.66 -23.57
CA VAL A 328 4.71 1.61 -23.84
C VAL A 328 6.03 1.91 -23.11
N ARG A 329 6.55 3.14 -23.27
CA ARG A 329 7.85 3.52 -22.69
C ARG A 329 7.82 3.49 -21.15
N MET A 330 6.79 4.09 -20.56
CA MET A 330 6.62 4.15 -19.10
C MET A 330 6.29 2.79 -18.51
N GLY A 331 5.49 1.98 -19.20
CA GLY A 331 5.18 0.61 -18.79
C GLY A 331 6.42 -0.27 -18.74
N ALA A 332 7.28 -0.22 -19.77
CA ALA A 332 8.54 -0.95 -19.80
C ALA A 332 9.49 -0.51 -18.68
N ALA A 333 9.67 0.82 -18.51
CA ALA A 333 10.51 1.35 -17.43
C ALA A 333 9.96 0.98 -16.03
N GLY A 334 8.64 0.99 -15.87
CA GLY A 334 7.96 0.54 -14.64
C GLY A 334 8.22 -0.93 -14.36
N ARG A 335 8.13 -1.79 -15.38
CA ARG A 335 8.43 -3.23 -15.25
C ARG A 335 9.87 -3.47 -14.83
N ASP A 336 10.83 -2.80 -15.47
CA ASP A 336 12.25 -2.92 -15.11
C ASP A 336 12.50 -2.53 -13.66
N LEU A 337 11.88 -1.44 -13.20
CA LEU A 337 11.99 -0.98 -11.83
C LEU A 337 11.35 -1.98 -10.85
N ALA A 338 10.16 -2.52 -11.20
CA ALA A 338 9.48 -3.51 -10.38
C ALA A 338 10.33 -4.77 -10.19
N CYS A 339 10.91 -5.30 -11.24
CA CYS A 339 11.79 -6.48 -11.17
C CYS A 339 13.06 -6.23 -10.34
N ARG A 340 13.63 -5.03 -10.45
CA ARG A 340 14.91 -4.72 -9.82
C ARG A 340 14.79 -4.32 -8.35
N GLU A 341 13.72 -3.63 -7.97
CA GLU A 341 13.62 -2.99 -6.65
C GLU A 341 12.39 -3.39 -5.84
N PHE A 342 11.31 -3.83 -6.51
CA PHE A 342 10.04 -4.13 -5.86
C PHE A 342 9.67 -5.61 -5.89
N ASP A 343 10.49 -6.48 -6.45
CA ASP A 343 10.28 -7.92 -6.32
C ASP A 343 10.26 -8.30 -4.82
N ALA A 344 9.24 -9.05 -4.42
CA ALA A 344 9.05 -9.45 -3.03
C ALA A 344 10.25 -10.22 -2.48
N GLU A 345 10.93 -11.03 -3.30
CA GLU A 345 12.16 -11.75 -2.92
C GLU A 345 13.30 -10.75 -2.65
N VAL A 346 13.52 -9.79 -3.55
CA VAL A 346 14.55 -8.75 -3.39
C VAL A 346 14.29 -7.88 -2.17
N VAL A 347 13.03 -7.48 -1.96
CA VAL A 347 12.63 -6.69 -0.78
C VAL A 347 12.85 -7.47 0.51
N ALA A 348 12.46 -8.75 0.54
CA ALA A 348 12.65 -9.61 1.71
C ALA A 348 14.12 -9.83 2.05
N GLU A 349 14.96 -10.12 1.04
CA GLU A 349 16.40 -10.26 1.23
C GLU A 349 17.04 -9.00 1.81
N LYS A 350 16.66 -7.82 1.31
CA LYS A 350 17.14 -6.54 1.81
C LYS A 350 16.71 -6.30 3.27
N ILE A 351 15.46 -6.58 3.60
CA ILE A 351 14.94 -6.46 4.97
C ILE A 351 15.72 -7.39 5.90
N LEU A 352 15.94 -8.65 5.52
CA LEU A 352 16.69 -9.63 6.31
C LEU A 352 18.16 -9.21 6.49
N ALA A 353 18.80 -8.72 5.43
CA ALA A 353 20.17 -8.20 5.51
C ALA A 353 20.27 -6.98 6.44
N ASP A 354 19.30 -6.08 6.36
CA ASP A 354 19.23 -4.91 7.23
C ASP A 354 18.94 -5.29 8.70
N MET A 355 18.24 -6.37 8.97
CA MET A 355 18.03 -6.89 10.33
C MET A 355 19.30 -7.55 10.91
N ARG A 356 20.34 -7.78 10.11
CA ARG A 356 21.56 -8.49 10.54
C ARG A 356 21.26 -9.87 11.16
N VAL A 357 20.20 -10.52 10.68
CA VAL A 357 19.87 -11.88 11.12
C VAL A 357 20.96 -12.81 10.64
N PRO A 358 21.63 -13.59 11.52
CA PRO A 358 22.56 -14.61 11.08
C PRO A 358 21.83 -15.55 10.10
N ARG A 359 22.36 -15.72 8.90
CA ARG A 359 21.85 -16.78 8.00
C ARG A 359 22.06 -18.10 8.74
N ALA A 360 21.02 -18.92 8.83
CA ALA A 360 21.16 -20.28 9.32
C ALA A 360 22.26 -20.92 8.47
N ALA A 361 23.30 -21.44 9.13
CA ALA A 361 24.30 -22.25 8.46
C ALA A 361 23.57 -23.44 7.84
N GLY A 362 23.57 -23.50 6.49
CA GLY A 362 22.92 -24.54 5.70
C GLY A 362 23.54 -25.93 5.97
#